data_1fff6c292bf30a8acff5face7e00fdd0
#
_entry.id   1fff6c292bf30a8acff5face7e00fdd0
#
_cell.length_a   1.000
_cell.length_b   1.000
_cell.length_c   1.000
_cell.angle_alpha   90.00
_cell.angle_beta   90.00
_cell.angle_gamma   90.00
#
_symmetry.space_group_name_H-M   'P 1'
#
loop_
_entity.id
_entity.type
_entity.pdbx_description
1 polymer ?
#
loop_
_entity_poly.entity_id
_entity_poly.type
_entity_poly.pdbx_seq_one_letter_code
_entity_poly.pdbx_strand_id
1 'polypeptide(L)'
;LKDRRNTFVGGSSLGGLISLYIGVSRPEVFSGIIAMSPSIWWANGGIIEWLLQNNLAAWHGKIWADMGTREGEEAISFSRQLAETVKQKCPAFKGLVYREFTGGSHSEASWKQRIHLPLRLFIGRRK
;
A
#
# COMPACT_ATOMS: atom_id res chain seq x y z
N LEU A 1 -2.55 9.51 -21.17
CA LEU A 1 -2.77 8.06 -21.12
C LEU A 1 -3.99 7.77 -20.25
N LYS A 2 -5.11 7.45 -20.90
CA LYS A 2 -6.39 7.13 -20.22
C LYS A 2 -6.55 5.62 -20.01
N ASP A 3 -5.44 4.90 -19.82
CA ASP A 3 -5.47 3.45 -19.67
C ASP A 3 -5.32 3.10 -18.18
N ARG A 4 -6.23 2.28 -17.67
CA ARG A 4 -6.19 1.74 -16.31
C ARG A 4 -4.80 1.17 -15.97
N ARG A 5 -4.17 0.47 -16.91
CA ARG A 5 -2.85 -0.14 -16.71
C ARG A 5 -1.73 0.85 -16.37
N ASN A 6 -1.94 2.12 -16.71
CA ASN A 6 -1.00 3.21 -16.49
C ASN A 6 -1.51 4.23 -15.46
N THR A 7 -2.54 3.87 -14.69
CA THR A 7 -3.15 4.78 -13.72
C THR A 7 -2.99 4.23 -12.31
N PHE A 8 -2.29 4.99 -11.48
CA PHE A 8 -1.95 4.61 -10.11
C PHE A 8 -2.41 5.70 -9.15
N VAL A 9 -2.70 5.33 -7.91
CA VAL A 9 -2.97 6.26 -6.82
C VAL A 9 -1.96 6.04 -5.71
N GLY A 10 -1.50 7.12 -5.10
CA GLY A 10 -0.52 6.97 -4.04
C GLY A 10 -0.44 8.17 -3.11
N GLY A 11 0.11 7.92 -1.94
CA GLY A 11 0.34 8.91 -0.93
C GLY A 11 1.08 8.35 0.26
N SER A 12 1.36 9.22 1.22
CA SER A 12 2.03 8.88 2.46
C SER A 12 1.13 9.17 3.66
N SER A 13 1.32 8.47 4.76
CA SER A 13 0.56 8.68 6.00
C SER A 13 -0.95 8.46 5.79
N LEU A 14 -1.79 9.44 6.12
CA LEU A 14 -3.22 9.40 5.81
C LEU A 14 -3.48 9.36 4.30
N GLY A 15 -2.58 9.97 3.50
CA GLY A 15 -2.62 9.85 2.04
C GLY A 15 -2.40 8.42 1.55
N GLY A 16 -1.56 7.65 2.23
CA GLY A 16 -1.41 6.21 1.97
C GLY A 16 -2.65 5.42 2.32
N LEU A 17 -3.27 5.72 3.45
CA LEU A 17 -4.52 5.09 3.88
C LEU A 17 -5.64 5.33 2.88
N ILE A 18 -5.87 6.58 2.49
CA ILE A 18 -6.93 6.92 1.53
C ILE A 18 -6.65 6.35 0.14
N SER A 19 -5.38 6.21 -0.22
CA SER A 19 -5.00 5.58 -1.50
C SER A 19 -5.39 4.12 -1.56
N LEU A 20 -5.25 3.38 -0.46
CA LEU A 20 -5.75 1.99 -0.36
C LEU A 20 -7.25 1.93 -0.58
N TYR A 21 -7.98 2.82 0.08
CA TYR A 21 -9.44 2.90 -0.07
C TYR A 21 -9.87 3.25 -1.50
N ILE A 22 -9.32 4.33 -2.05
CA ILE A 22 -9.68 4.81 -3.39
C ILE A 22 -9.32 3.77 -4.46
N GLY A 23 -8.12 3.22 -4.39
CA GLY A 23 -7.61 2.29 -5.40
C GLY A 23 -8.48 1.04 -5.52
N VAL A 24 -8.85 0.45 -4.40
CA VAL A 24 -9.71 -0.75 -4.40
C VAL A 24 -11.17 -0.41 -4.68
N SER A 25 -11.64 0.78 -4.29
CA SER A 25 -13.01 1.25 -4.57
C SER A 25 -13.27 1.52 -6.06
N ARG A 26 -12.21 1.80 -6.82
CA ARG A 26 -12.32 2.16 -8.24
C ARG A 26 -11.45 1.23 -9.10
N PRO A 27 -11.80 -0.07 -9.14
CA PRO A 27 -11.01 -1.07 -9.85
C PRO A 27 -10.94 -0.84 -11.36
N GLU A 28 -11.91 -0.13 -11.91
CA GLU A 28 -11.94 0.26 -13.31
C GLU A 28 -10.96 1.39 -13.67
N VAL A 29 -10.49 2.12 -12.65
CA VAL A 29 -9.61 3.29 -12.84
C VAL A 29 -8.15 2.95 -12.53
N PHE A 30 -7.91 2.29 -11.40
CA PHE A 30 -6.56 2.10 -10.85
C PHE A 30 -6.08 0.67 -10.96
N SER A 31 -4.85 0.51 -11.43
CA SER A 31 -4.13 -0.77 -11.45
C SER A 31 -2.98 -0.84 -10.44
N GLY A 32 -2.75 0.23 -9.70
CA GLY A 32 -1.68 0.25 -8.71
C GLY A 32 -1.94 1.24 -7.59
N ILE A 33 -1.48 0.87 -6.40
CA ILE A 33 -1.57 1.68 -5.18
C ILE A 33 -0.18 1.78 -4.57
N ILE A 34 0.25 3.00 -4.27
CA ILE A 34 1.49 3.27 -3.54
C ILE A 34 1.12 3.86 -2.19
N ALA A 35 1.25 3.07 -1.13
CA ALA A 35 0.93 3.48 0.23
C ALA A 35 2.21 3.53 1.08
N MET A 36 2.80 4.72 1.20
CA MET A 36 4.02 4.92 1.97
C MET A 36 3.68 5.27 3.41
N SER A 37 4.19 4.50 4.35
CA SER A 37 3.88 4.69 5.79
C SER A 37 2.38 4.93 6.04
N PRO A 38 1.49 4.12 5.47
CA PRO A 38 0.06 4.38 5.58
C PRO A 38 -0.40 4.29 7.03
N SER A 39 -1.37 5.13 7.38
CA SER A 39 -1.95 5.21 8.73
C SER A 39 -2.93 4.05 8.99
N ILE A 40 -2.44 2.83 8.92
CA ILE A 40 -3.26 1.59 9.07
C ILE A 40 -3.92 1.53 10.45
N TRP A 41 -3.30 2.13 11.47
CA TRP A 41 -3.81 2.21 12.84
C TRP A 41 -5.14 2.96 12.95
N TRP A 42 -5.47 3.81 11.97
CA TRP A 42 -6.70 4.60 11.99
C TRP A 42 -7.93 3.67 12.06
N ALA A 43 -8.92 4.05 12.88
CA ALA A 43 -10.10 3.22 13.15
C ALA A 43 -9.74 1.79 13.59
N ASN A 44 -8.71 1.66 14.39
CA ASN A 44 -8.21 0.38 14.90
C ASN A 44 -7.91 -0.66 13.80
N GLY A 45 -7.31 -0.20 12.71
CA GLY A 45 -6.98 -1.08 11.58
C GLY A 45 -8.17 -1.42 10.70
N GLY A 46 -9.23 -0.65 10.73
CA GLY A 46 -10.46 -0.92 9.98
C GLY A 46 -10.28 -1.08 8.48
N ILE A 47 -9.23 -0.47 7.90
CA ILE A 47 -8.92 -0.64 6.48
C ILE A 47 -8.61 -2.11 6.11
N ILE A 48 -8.03 -2.87 7.02
CA ILE A 48 -7.68 -4.27 6.75
C ILE A 48 -8.94 -5.09 6.49
N GLU A 49 -9.92 -4.99 7.39
CA GLU A 49 -11.19 -5.69 7.24
C GLU A 49 -11.96 -5.19 6.01
N TRP A 50 -11.97 -3.87 5.81
CA TRP A 50 -12.61 -3.27 4.64
C TRP A 50 -12.05 -3.82 3.32
N LEU A 51 -10.73 -3.93 3.18
CA LEU A 51 -10.10 -4.49 1.98
C LEU A 51 -10.56 -5.93 1.73
N LEU A 52 -10.61 -6.75 2.77
CA LEU A 52 -11.04 -8.14 2.65
C LEU A 52 -12.52 -8.26 2.25
N GLN A 53 -13.38 -7.38 2.76
CA GLN A 53 -14.81 -7.37 2.47
C GLN A 53 -15.14 -6.77 1.09
N ASN A 54 -14.24 -5.99 0.50
CA ASN A 54 -14.46 -5.28 -0.76
C ASN A 54 -13.73 -5.91 -1.94
N ASN A 55 -13.69 -7.22 -2.00
CA ASN A 55 -13.22 -8.00 -3.15
C ASN A 55 -11.76 -7.78 -3.54
N LEU A 56 -10.88 -7.68 -2.57
CA LEU A 56 -9.45 -7.58 -2.85
C LEU A 56 -8.96 -8.74 -3.74
N ALA A 57 -9.50 -9.95 -3.54
CA ALA A 57 -9.14 -11.12 -4.35
C ALA A 57 -9.43 -10.94 -5.84
N ALA A 58 -10.45 -10.18 -6.20
CA ALA A 58 -10.84 -9.90 -7.58
C ALA A 58 -10.20 -8.63 -8.15
N TRP A 59 -9.50 -7.85 -7.33
CA TRP A 59 -8.83 -6.64 -7.79
C TRP A 59 -7.53 -7.00 -8.50
N HIS A 60 -7.45 -6.68 -9.78
CA HIS A 60 -6.29 -6.97 -10.62
C HIS A 60 -5.31 -5.79 -10.63
N GLY A 61 -4.36 -5.80 -9.71
CA GLY A 61 -3.38 -4.74 -9.61
C GLY A 61 -2.28 -5.06 -8.63
N LYS A 62 -1.48 -4.05 -8.32
CA LYS A 62 -0.37 -4.15 -7.36
C LYS A 62 -0.53 -3.12 -6.25
N ILE A 63 -0.23 -3.52 -5.03
CA ILE A 63 -0.17 -2.64 -3.88
C ILE A 63 1.26 -2.63 -3.35
N TRP A 64 1.84 -1.46 -3.27
CA TRP A 64 3.03 -1.21 -2.47
C TRP A 64 2.60 -0.64 -1.13
N ALA A 65 3.04 -1.26 -0.05
CA ALA A 65 2.93 -0.69 1.29
C ALA A 65 4.28 -0.78 1.99
N ASP A 66 4.64 0.25 2.71
CA ASP A 66 5.91 0.28 3.43
C ASP A 66 5.79 0.93 4.81
N MET A 67 6.83 0.77 5.61
CA MET A 67 6.94 1.36 6.93
C MET A 67 8.41 1.55 7.28
N GLY A 68 8.73 2.66 7.94
CA GLY A 68 10.04 2.86 8.53
C GLY A 68 10.13 2.25 9.93
N THR A 69 11.28 1.70 10.29
CA THR A 69 11.43 1.03 11.60
C THR A 69 11.48 1.99 12.78
N ARG A 70 11.54 3.30 12.54
CA ARG A 70 11.51 4.34 13.58
C ARG A 70 10.16 5.05 13.69
N GLU A 71 9.10 4.48 13.12
CA GLU A 71 7.77 5.10 13.12
C GLU A 71 6.90 4.71 14.33
N GLY A 72 7.44 3.90 15.24
CA GLY A 72 6.76 3.49 16.46
C GLY A 72 6.13 2.10 16.35
N GLU A 73 6.03 1.43 17.49
CA GLU A 73 5.57 0.03 17.57
C GLU A 73 4.13 -0.16 17.06
N GLU A 74 3.24 0.77 17.38
CA GLU A 74 1.84 0.69 16.96
C GLU A 74 1.70 0.74 15.45
N ALA A 75 2.35 1.72 14.81
CA ALA A 75 2.31 1.89 13.36
C ALA A 75 2.89 0.66 12.64
N ILE A 76 4.02 0.16 13.13
CA ILE A 76 4.68 -1.02 12.57
C ILE A 76 3.79 -2.26 12.75
N SER A 77 3.23 -2.45 13.94
CA SER A 77 2.37 -3.59 14.24
C SER A 77 1.15 -3.65 13.33
N PHE A 78 0.45 -2.54 13.14
CA PHE A 78 -0.71 -2.49 12.23
C PHE A 78 -0.32 -2.73 10.77
N SER A 79 0.83 -2.23 10.33
CA SER A 79 1.30 -2.45 8.97
C SER A 79 1.68 -3.91 8.72
N ARG A 80 2.31 -4.55 9.69
CA ARG A 80 2.57 -5.99 9.64
C ARG A 80 1.29 -6.80 9.65
N GLN A 81 0.31 -6.39 10.45
CA GLN A 81 -1.01 -7.03 10.49
C GLN A 81 -1.71 -6.95 9.14
N LEU A 82 -1.64 -5.81 8.44
CA LEU A 82 -2.15 -5.69 7.07
C LEU A 82 -1.54 -6.76 6.16
N ALA A 83 -0.21 -6.83 6.12
CA ALA A 83 0.50 -7.76 5.24
C ALA A 83 0.18 -9.22 5.56
N GLU A 84 0.22 -9.58 6.83
CA GLU A 84 -0.04 -10.96 7.28
C GLU A 84 -1.50 -11.37 7.06
N THR A 85 -2.45 -10.49 7.36
CA THR A 85 -3.88 -10.79 7.23
C THR A 85 -4.27 -10.95 5.77
N VAL A 86 -3.76 -10.09 4.88
CA VAL A 86 -4.00 -10.22 3.44
C VAL A 86 -3.43 -11.54 2.92
N LYS A 87 -2.23 -11.90 3.32
CA LYS A 87 -1.60 -13.15 2.92
C LYS A 87 -2.38 -14.38 3.38
N GLN A 88 -2.88 -14.38 4.62
CA GLN A 88 -3.57 -15.51 5.22
C GLN A 88 -5.02 -15.63 4.74
N LYS A 89 -5.76 -14.53 4.69
CA LYS A 89 -7.20 -14.52 4.41
C LYS A 89 -7.54 -14.26 2.95
N CYS A 90 -6.59 -13.77 2.17
CA CYS A 90 -6.77 -13.50 0.75
C CYS A 90 -5.59 -14.05 -0.07
N PRO A 91 -5.32 -15.38 0.01
CA PRO A 91 -4.13 -15.96 -0.63
C PRO A 91 -4.18 -15.88 -2.16
N ALA A 92 -5.34 -15.68 -2.76
CA ALA A 92 -5.49 -15.49 -4.20
C ALA A 92 -4.91 -14.15 -4.68
N PHE A 93 -4.85 -13.15 -3.80
CA PHE A 93 -4.26 -11.85 -4.13
C PHE A 93 -2.75 -11.89 -3.96
N LYS A 94 -2.01 -11.83 -5.05
CA LYS A 94 -0.54 -11.89 -5.08
C LYS A 94 0.13 -10.52 -5.31
N GLY A 95 -0.65 -9.45 -5.38
CA GLY A 95 -0.18 -8.13 -5.76
C GLY A 95 0.37 -7.27 -4.64
N LEU A 96 0.34 -7.72 -3.38
CA LEU A 96 0.86 -6.95 -2.26
C LEU A 96 2.37 -7.11 -2.11
N VAL A 97 3.08 -5.99 -2.13
CA VAL A 97 4.49 -5.90 -1.74
C VAL A 97 4.57 -5.04 -0.49
N TYR A 98 5.01 -5.63 0.61
CA TYR A 98 5.23 -4.93 1.86
C TYR A 98 6.72 -4.92 2.20
N ARG A 99 7.25 -3.76 2.57
CA ARG A 99 8.65 -3.61 2.97
C ARG A 99 8.81 -2.71 4.19
N GLU A 100 9.80 -3.03 5.01
CA GLU A 100 10.23 -2.19 6.12
C GLU A 100 11.62 -1.63 5.83
N PHE A 101 11.83 -0.37 6.21
CA PHE A 101 13.07 0.36 5.94
C PHE A 101 13.75 0.71 7.27
N THR A 102 14.91 0.10 7.50
CA THR A 102 15.70 0.32 8.70
C THR A 102 16.09 1.79 8.84
N GLY A 103 15.77 2.38 10.00
CA GLY A 103 16.06 3.78 10.29
C GLY A 103 15.08 4.77 9.68
N GLY A 104 14.11 4.31 8.88
CA GLY A 104 13.10 5.19 8.28
C GLY A 104 12.17 5.78 9.34
N SER A 105 11.88 7.07 9.21
CA SER A 105 10.98 7.81 10.08
C SER A 105 9.71 8.24 9.33
N HIS A 106 8.72 8.72 10.07
CA HIS A 106 7.47 9.24 9.51
C HIS A 106 7.69 10.69 9.04
N SER A 107 8.36 10.84 7.89
CA SER A 107 8.76 12.16 7.38
C SER A 107 8.94 12.16 5.87
N GLU A 108 8.77 13.33 5.28
CA GLU A 108 8.99 13.56 3.86
C GLU A 108 10.42 13.20 3.45
N ALA A 109 11.39 13.47 4.30
CA ALA A 109 12.80 13.13 4.04
C ALA A 109 12.99 11.62 3.88
N SER A 110 12.38 10.82 4.76
CA SER A 110 12.41 9.36 4.66
C SER A 110 11.67 8.86 3.41
N TRP A 111 10.51 9.41 3.10
CA TRP A 111 9.75 9.01 1.92
C TRP A 111 10.47 9.37 0.62
N LYS A 112 11.09 10.53 0.57
CA LYS A 112 11.91 10.96 -0.58
C LYS A 112 13.02 9.96 -0.89
N GLN A 113 13.66 9.40 0.13
CA GLN A 113 14.75 8.44 -0.04
C GLN A 113 14.32 7.13 -0.70
N ARG A 114 13.04 6.75 -0.61
CA ARG A 114 12.57 5.43 -1.04
C ARG A 114 11.46 5.43 -2.08
N ILE A 115 10.87 6.59 -2.42
CA ILE A 115 9.77 6.67 -3.40
C ILE A 115 10.13 6.09 -4.77
N HIS A 116 11.41 6.11 -5.13
CA HIS A 116 11.86 5.54 -6.40
C HIS A 116 11.61 4.02 -6.51
N LEU A 117 11.53 3.32 -5.38
CA LEU A 117 11.32 1.87 -5.36
C LEU A 117 9.92 1.48 -5.86
N PRO A 118 8.83 2.00 -5.29
CA PRO A 118 7.50 1.71 -5.84
C PRO A 118 7.32 2.27 -7.26
N LEU A 119 7.90 3.43 -7.57
CA LEU A 119 7.81 3.95 -8.93
C LEU A 119 8.45 3.00 -9.95
N ARG A 120 9.59 2.41 -9.63
CA ARG A 120 10.21 1.40 -10.50
C ARG A 120 9.36 0.16 -10.66
N LEU A 121 8.66 -0.25 -9.59
CA LEU A 121 7.79 -1.42 -9.62
C LEU A 121 6.62 -1.21 -10.59
N PHE A 122 6.04 -0.01 -10.61
CA PHE A 122 4.83 0.28 -11.38
C PHE A 122 5.10 0.80 -12.78
N ILE A 123 6.12 1.64 -12.96
CA ILE A 123 6.41 2.33 -14.22
C ILE A 123 7.80 2.02 -14.78
N GLY A 124 8.58 1.19 -14.10
CA GLY A 124 9.89 0.78 -14.57
C GLY A 124 9.80 0.03 -15.91
N ARG A 125 10.79 0.21 -16.76
CA ARG A 125 10.85 -0.52 -18.03
C ARG A 125 10.95 -2.02 -17.74
N ARG A 126 10.05 -2.79 -18.29
CA ARG A 126 10.21 -4.24 -18.37
C ARG A 126 11.40 -4.52 -19.29
N LYS A 127 12.41 -5.14 -18.73
CA LYS A 127 13.48 -5.71 -19.55
C LYS A 127 13.02 -7.00 -20.18
#